data_e84b633525a96053bb7b3fc29f211e08
#
_entry.id   e84b633525a96053bb7b3fc29f211e08
#
_cell.length_a   1.000
_cell.length_b   1.000
_cell.length_c   1.000
_cell.angle_alpha   90.00
_cell.angle_beta   90.00
_cell.angle_gamma   90.00
#
_symmetry.space_group_name_H-M   'P 1'
#
loop_
_entity.id
_entity.type
_entity.pdbx_description
1 polymer ?
#
loop_
_entity_poly.entity_id
_entity_poly.type
_entity_poly.pdbx_seq_one_letter_code
_entity_poly.pdbx_strand_id
1 'polypeptide(L)'
;MKEKDEAILLKKNYAFETNFSSYLPVNLIKDFKNANYKICLIYFGLSHIIDSSTRVDQRHILGGHNVNQDVIEYNFTEGIKRVRASLPLFENILFIDGTSDFGDIVAIHIEKSGKHQITDHPAEWFDKYFKEAFDALVEG
;
A
#
# COMPACT_ATOMS: atom_id res chain seq x y z
N MET A 1 -6.59 7.99 -17.13
CA MET A 1 -5.56 8.99 -16.74
C MET A 1 -4.55 9.16 -17.86
N LYS A 2 -4.37 10.41 -18.25
CA LYS A 2 -3.49 10.78 -19.37
C LYS A 2 -2.02 10.38 -19.14
N GLU A 3 -1.54 10.59 -17.91
CA GLU A 3 -0.15 10.28 -17.55
C GLU A 3 0.14 8.79 -17.58
N LYS A 4 -0.82 7.98 -17.11
CA LYS A 4 -0.72 6.53 -17.16
C LYS A 4 -0.66 6.04 -18.61
N ASP A 5 -1.55 6.53 -19.46
CA ASP A 5 -1.61 6.12 -20.86
C ASP A 5 -0.33 6.50 -21.60
N GLU A 6 0.21 7.68 -21.32
CA GLU A 6 1.48 8.13 -21.90
C GLU A 6 2.64 7.23 -21.44
N ALA A 7 2.69 6.90 -20.14
CA ALA A 7 3.74 6.03 -19.60
C ALA A 7 3.72 4.66 -20.30
N ILE A 8 2.54 4.06 -20.46
CA ILE A 8 2.40 2.76 -21.12
C ILE A 8 2.81 2.85 -22.58
N LEU A 9 2.35 3.88 -23.30
CA LEU A 9 2.67 4.07 -24.70
C LEU A 9 4.17 4.21 -24.93
N LEU A 10 4.86 4.98 -24.08
CA LEU A 10 6.29 5.25 -24.19
C LEU A 10 7.16 4.28 -23.41
N LYS A 11 6.58 3.28 -22.78
CA LYS A 11 7.26 2.23 -21.98
C LYS A 11 8.12 2.84 -20.86
N LYS A 12 7.60 3.88 -20.21
CA LYS A 12 8.27 4.55 -19.10
C LYS A 12 7.89 3.95 -17.76
N ASN A 13 8.80 4.05 -16.79
CA ASN A 13 8.47 3.75 -15.40
C ASN A 13 7.44 4.75 -14.88
N TYR A 14 6.60 4.29 -13.95
CA TYR A 14 5.52 5.10 -13.40
C TYR A 14 5.36 4.80 -11.93
N ALA A 15 5.15 5.83 -11.12
CA ALA A 15 4.88 5.68 -9.70
C ALA A 15 3.77 6.65 -9.28
N PHE A 16 2.95 6.22 -8.31
CA PHE A 16 1.92 7.09 -7.74
C PHE A 16 1.66 6.69 -6.28
N GLU A 17 1.13 7.63 -5.53
CA GLU A 17 0.73 7.40 -4.14
C GLU A 17 -0.79 7.34 -4.05
N THR A 18 -1.30 6.47 -3.17
CA THR A 18 -2.74 6.30 -2.98
C THR A 18 -3.02 5.67 -1.61
N ASN A 19 -4.21 5.94 -1.07
CA ASN A 19 -4.69 5.29 0.14
C ASN A 19 -5.63 4.10 -0.18
N PHE A 20 -5.79 3.75 -1.45
CA PHE A 20 -6.69 2.68 -1.88
C PHE A 20 -8.13 2.84 -1.39
N SER A 21 -8.59 4.07 -1.25
CA SER A 21 -9.97 4.34 -0.80
C SER A 21 -11.04 4.04 -1.85
N SER A 22 -10.61 3.71 -3.08
CA SER A 22 -11.50 3.31 -4.18
C SER A 22 -10.84 2.19 -4.99
N TYR A 23 -11.52 1.70 -6.03
CA TYR A 23 -10.97 0.69 -6.93
C TYR A 23 -10.12 1.28 -8.05
N LEU A 24 -10.02 2.60 -8.18
CA LEU A 24 -9.20 3.23 -9.23
C LEU A 24 -7.74 2.76 -9.23
N PRO A 25 -7.05 2.72 -8.06
CA PRO A 25 -5.67 2.23 -8.05
C PRO A 25 -5.54 0.78 -8.50
N VAL A 26 -6.47 -0.09 -8.13
CA VAL A 26 -6.46 -1.50 -8.53
C VAL A 26 -6.61 -1.61 -10.05
N ASN A 27 -7.53 -0.85 -10.63
CA ASN A 27 -7.73 -0.83 -12.08
C ASN A 27 -6.49 -0.34 -12.82
N LEU A 28 -5.85 0.70 -12.28
CA LEU A 28 -4.61 1.23 -12.83
C LEU A 28 -3.49 0.17 -12.83
N ILE A 29 -3.34 -0.55 -11.72
CA ILE A 29 -2.36 -1.63 -11.59
C ILE A 29 -2.63 -2.71 -12.64
N LYS A 30 -3.89 -3.09 -12.83
CA LYS A 30 -4.25 -4.10 -13.83
C LYS A 30 -3.91 -3.65 -15.25
N ASP A 31 -4.10 -2.37 -15.56
CA ASP A 31 -3.73 -1.82 -16.87
C ASP A 31 -2.22 -1.94 -17.10
N PHE A 32 -1.40 -1.62 -16.10
CA PHE A 32 0.05 -1.79 -16.20
C PHE A 32 0.46 -3.25 -16.32
N LYS A 33 -0.18 -4.16 -15.58
CA LYS A 33 0.10 -5.58 -15.70
C LYS A 33 -0.21 -6.10 -17.11
N ASN A 34 -1.34 -5.66 -17.67
CA ASN A 34 -1.72 -6.02 -19.04
C ASN A 34 -0.71 -5.50 -20.08
N ALA A 35 0.03 -4.45 -19.73
CA ALA A 35 1.10 -3.91 -20.56
C ALA A 35 2.48 -4.52 -20.25
N ASN A 36 2.52 -5.61 -19.47
CA ASN A 36 3.73 -6.37 -19.10
C ASN A 36 4.66 -5.62 -18.13
N TYR A 37 4.12 -4.70 -17.34
CA TYR A 37 4.90 -4.04 -16.29
C TYR A 37 5.04 -4.95 -15.07
N LYS A 38 6.17 -4.84 -14.40
CA LYS A 38 6.35 -5.37 -13.04
C LYS A 38 5.80 -4.35 -12.06
N ILE A 39 5.03 -4.83 -11.10
CA ILE A 39 4.33 -3.96 -10.16
C ILE A 39 4.96 -4.13 -8.78
N CYS A 40 5.33 -3.02 -8.15
CA CYS A 40 5.89 -3.00 -6.81
C CYS A 40 4.98 -2.21 -5.88
N LEU A 41 4.77 -2.74 -4.69
CA LEU A 41 4.03 -2.06 -3.63
C LEU A 41 4.97 -1.69 -2.50
N ILE A 42 4.94 -0.43 -2.08
CA ILE A 42 5.54 0.01 -0.83
C ILE A 42 4.40 0.50 0.05
N TYR A 43 4.16 -0.21 1.15
CA TYR A 43 3.05 0.09 2.05
C TYR A 43 3.59 0.61 3.38
N PHE A 44 3.13 1.80 3.76
CA PHE A 44 3.47 2.41 5.06
C PHE A 44 2.28 2.21 5.99
N GLY A 45 2.41 1.29 6.95
CA GLY A 45 1.36 1.00 7.90
C GLY A 45 1.42 1.87 9.13
N LEU A 46 0.27 2.12 9.74
CA LEU A 46 0.14 2.88 10.98
C LEU A 46 -0.51 2.02 12.05
N SER A 47 -0.03 2.14 13.29
CA SER A 47 -0.51 1.32 14.40
C SER A 47 -1.97 1.59 14.75
N HIS A 48 -2.42 2.81 14.59
CA HIS A 48 -3.77 3.22 14.98
C HIS A 48 -4.38 4.17 13.97
N ILE A 49 -5.69 4.12 13.89
CA ILE A 49 -6.47 5.07 13.10
C ILE A 49 -6.27 6.51 13.60
N ILE A 50 -6.00 6.68 14.89
CA ILE A 50 -5.69 7.98 15.51
C ILE A 50 -4.45 8.61 14.87
N ASP A 51 -3.42 7.80 14.58
CA ASP A 51 -2.21 8.30 13.92
C ASP A 51 -2.54 8.89 12.55
N SER A 52 -3.44 8.24 11.82
CA SER A 52 -3.92 8.75 10.53
C SER A 52 -4.66 10.07 10.69
N SER A 53 -5.55 10.16 11.69
CA SER A 53 -6.30 11.38 12.00
C SER A 53 -5.38 12.54 12.37
N THR A 54 -4.38 12.28 13.22
CA THR A 54 -3.40 13.29 13.63
C THR A 54 -2.63 13.84 12.43
N ARG A 55 -2.24 12.98 11.51
CA ARG A 55 -1.53 13.40 10.30
C ARG A 55 -2.41 14.27 9.40
N VAL A 56 -3.70 13.92 9.28
CA VAL A 56 -4.65 14.72 8.51
C VAL A 56 -4.85 16.08 9.16
N ASP A 57 -4.99 16.14 10.50
CA ASP A 57 -5.13 17.39 11.24
C ASP A 57 -3.92 18.29 11.04
N GLN A 58 -2.71 17.73 11.11
CA GLN A 58 -1.48 18.49 10.86
C GLN A 58 -1.45 19.07 9.46
N ARG A 59 -1.86 18.31 8.46
CA ARG A 59 -1.93 18.79 7.08
C ARG A 59 -2.95 19.92 6.93
N HIS A 60 -4.07 19.82 7.63
CA HIS A 60 -5.09 20.86 7.61
C HIS A 60 -4.55 22.19 8.21
N ILE A 61 -3.86 22.10 9.34
CA ILE A 61 -3.21 23.27 9.98
C ILE A 61 -2.23 23.93 9.01
N LEU A 62 -1.56 23.13 8.18
CA LEU A 62 -0.58 23.61 7.20
C LEU A 62 -1.22 24.03 5.87
N GLY A 63 -2.57 24.10 5.80
CA GLY A 63 -3.29 24.52 4.60
C GLY A 63 -3.89 23.39 3.78
N GLY A 64 -3.94 22.16 4.34
CA GLY A 64 -4.57 21.02 3.68
C GLY A 64 -6.11 21.02 3.84
N HIS A 65 -6.75 20.00 3.27
CA HIS A 65 -8.20 19.85 3.35
C HIS A 65 -8.64 19.38 4.73
N ASN A 66 -9.79 19.89 5.19
CA ASN A 66 -10.43 19.42 6.40
C ASN A 66 -11.24 18.14 6.06
N VAL A 67 -10.84 17.01 6.67
CA VAL A 67 -11.46 15.71 6.41
C VAL A 67 -12.20 15.24 7.66
N ASN A 68 -13.45 14.79 7.47
CA ASN A 68 -14.31 14.27 8.54
C ASN A 68 -13.72 12.96 9.10
N GLN A 69 -13.83 12.75 10.42
CA GLN A 69 -13.33 11.56 11.09
C GLN A 69 -13.94 10.27 10.55
N ASP A 70 -15.23 10.26 10.25
CA ASP A 70 -15.91 9.08 9.70
C ASP A 70 -15.35 8.70 8.32
N VAL A 71 -14.99 9.69 7.52
CA VAL A 71 -14.35 9.48 6.20
C VAL A 71 -12.96 8.90 6.40
N ILE A 72 -12.21 9.39 7.37
CA ILE A 72 -10.87 8.87 7.69
C ILE A 72 -10.96 7.40 8.09
N GLU A 73 -11.89 7.05 8.98
CA GLU A 73 -12.09 5.66 9.41
C GLU A 73 -12.49 4.75 8.26
N TYR A 74 -13.42 5.21 7.43
CA TYR A 74 -13.85 4.46 6.24
C TYR A 74 -12.67 4.20 5.30
N ASN A 75 -11.92 5.24 4.96
CA ASN A 75 -10.79 5.13 4.05
C ASN A 75 -9.70 4.22 4.60
N PHE A 76 -9.43 4.31 5.90
CA PHE A 76 -8.45 3.46 6.58
C PHE A 76 -8.85 1.97 6.47
N THR A 77 -10.10 1.66 6.82
CA THR A 77 -10.60 0.28 6.84
C THR A 77 -10.71 -0.29 5.42
N GLU A 78 -11.32 0.44 4.51
CA GLU A 78 -11.53 -0.03 3.14
C GLU A 78 -10.22 -0.09 2.36
N GLY A 79 -9.31 0.86 2.62
CA GLY A 79 -7.99 0.85 2.01
C GLY A 79 -7.21 -0.41 2.36
N ILE A 80 -7.22 -0.81 3.64
CA ILE A 80 -6.57 -2.04 4.10
C ILE A 80 -7.14 -3.25 3.38
N LYS A 81 -8.47 -3.35 3.28
CA LYS A 81 -9.12 -4.48 2.60
C LYS A 81 -8.73 -4.58 1.13
N ARG A 82 -8.66 -3.44 0.43
CA ARG A 82 -8.28 -3.42 -0.98
C ARG A 82 -6.82 -3.77 -1.20
N VAL A 83 -5.92 -3.25 -0.38
CA VAL A 83 -4.50 -3.62 -0.46
C VAL A 83 -4.34 -5.11 -0.20
N ARG A 84 -4.93 -5.62 0.86
CA ARG A 84 -4.85 -7.05 1.20
C ARG A 84 -5.32 -7.93 0.03
N ALA A 85 -6.46 -7.58 -0.58
CA ALA A 85 -7.02 -8.34 -1.69
C ALA A 85 -6.15 -8.22 -2.95
N SER A 86 -5.38 -7.16 -3.10
CA SER A 86 -4.57 -6.91 -4.30
C SER A 86 -3.13 -7.43 -4.19
N LEU A 87 -2.71 -7.96 -3.04
CA LEU A 87 -1.32 -8.43 -2.86
C LEU A 87 -0.83 -9.36 -3.98
N PRO A 88 -1.64 -10.32 -4.49
CA PRO A 88 -1.17 -11.18 -5.58
C PRO A 88 -0.84 -10.46 -6.90
N LEU A 89 -1.25 -9.20 -7.06
CA LEU A 89 -0.95 -8.43 -8.26
C LEU A 89 0.49 -7.90 -8.30
N PHE A 90 1.20 -7.92 -7.17
CA PHE A 90 2.52 -7.31 -7.05
C PHE A 90 3.62 -8.37 -7.12
N GLU A 91 4.62 -8.13 -7.94
CA GLU A 91 5.82 -8.96 -7.98
C GLU A 91 6.73 -8.69 -6.79
N ASN A 92 6.77 -7.44 -6.32
CA ASN A 92 7.56 -7.03 -5.18
C ASN A 92 6.70 -6.28 -4.19
N ILE A 93 6.84 -6.60 -2.90
CA ILE A 93 6.06 -5.97 -1.84
C ILE A 93 6.99 -5.63 -0.68
N LEU A 94 6.87 -4.40 -0.17
CA LEU A 94 7.61 -3.94 1.00
C LEU A 94 6.62 -3.31 1.98
N PHE A 95 6.55 -3.87 3.19
CA PHE A 95 5.76 -3.30 4.28
C PHE A 95 6.70 -2.56 5.23
N ILE A 96 6.39 -1.31 5.51
CA ILE A 96 7.18 -0.43 6.39
C ILE A 96 6.27 0.08 7.49
N ASP A 97 6.78 0.08 8.73
CA ASP A 97 6.04 0.66 9.86
C ASP A 97 6.19 2.19 9.82
N GLY A 98 5.14 2.85 9.37
CA GLY A 98 5.10 4.31 9.29
C GLY A 98 4.89 5.00 10.62
N THR A 99 4.63 4.25 11.70
CA THR A 99 4.54 4.79 13.06
C THR A 99 5.92 5.15 13.61
N SER A 100 6.95 4.40 13.18
CA SER A 100 8.34 4.63 13.57
C SER A 100 8.91 5.85 12.84
N ASP A 101 9.72 6.65 13.53
CA ASP A 101 10.38 7.82 12.95
C ASP A 101 11.33 7.44 11.82
N PHE A 102 11.85 6.22 11.82
CA PHE A 102 12.86 5.75 10.87
C PHE A 102 12.29 4.82 9.80
N GLY A 103 11.02 4.44 9.90
CA GLY A 103 10.40 3.57 8.93
C GLY A 103 10.99 2.16 8.92
N ASP A 104 10.78 1.38 9.98
CA ASP A 104 11.29 0.02 10.09
C ASP A 104 10.63 -0.92 9.08
N ILE A 105 11.44 -1.76 8.43
CA ILE A 105 10.91 -2.78 7.51
C ILE A 105 10.23 -3.87 8.33
N VAL A 106 8.98 -4.17 7.98
CA VAL A 106 8.17 -5.19 8.64
C VAL A 106 8.20 -6.51 7.85
N ALA A 107 8.03 -6.44 6.55
CA ALA A 107 8.00 -7.62 5.69
C ALA A 107 8.42 -7.26 4.27
N ILE A 108 9.00 -8.25 3.57
CA ILE A 108 9.44 -8.07 2.20
C ILE A 108 9.17 -9.34 1.40
N HIS A 109 8.67 -9.16 0.18
CA HIS A 109 8.43 -10.25 -0.75
C HIS A 109 8.97 -9.85 -2.12
N ILE A 110 9.89 -10.65 -2.65
CA ILE A 110 10.47 -10.44 -4.00
C ILE A 110 10.29 -11.75 -4.76
N GLU A 111 9.35 -11.76 -5.70
CA GLU A 111 8.97 -12.97 -6.43
C GLU A 111 10.15 -13.58 -7.19
N LYS A 112 10.93 -12.77 -7.89
CA LYS A 112 12.02 -13.22 -8.74
C LYS A 112 13.09 -14.00 -7.97
N SER A 113 13.46 -13.53 -6.79
CA SER A 113 14.50 -14.18 -5.97
C SER A 113 13.94 -15.21 -5.01
N GLY A 114 12.64 -15.27 -4.84
CA GLY A 114 11.99 -16.12 -3.84
C GLY A 114 12.12 -15.59 -2.41
N LYS A 115 12.58 -14.35 -2.25
CA LYS A 115 12.72 -13.74 -0.92
C LYS A 115 11.33 -13.46 -0.33
N HIS A 116 11.08 -13.98 0.86
CA HIS A 116 9.80 -13.82 1.55
C HIS A 116 10.08 -13.86 3.05
N GLN A 117 10.18 -12.69 3.66
CA GLN A 117 10.62 -12.56 5.05
C GLN A 117 9.73 -11.61 5.83
N ILE A 118 9.50 -11.95 7.09
CA ILE A 118 8.82 -11.11 8.06
C ILE A 118 9.82 -10.90 9.20
N THR A 119 9.93 -9.66 9.69
CA THR A 119 10.82 -9.35 10.81
C THR A 119 10.42 -10.14 12.07
N ASP A 120 11.35 -10.32 13.02
CA ASP A 120 11.13 -11.12 14.23
C ASP A 120 9.98 -10.58 15.09
N HIS A 121 9.82 -9.27 15.16
CA HIS A 121 8.78 -8.63 15.94
C HIS A 121 8.00 -7.66 15.06
N PRO A 122 7.12 -8.20 14.17
CA PRO A 122 6.41 -7.35 13.24
C PRO A 122 5.41 -6.43 13.96
N ALA A 123 5.14 -5.29 13.36
CA ALA A 123 4.14 -4.36 13.87
C ALA A 123 2.78 -5.05 13.98
N GLU A 124 2.00 -4.71 15.02
CA GLU A 124 0.71 -5.31 15.29
C GLU A 124 -0.25 -5.22 14.10
N TRP A 125 -0.26 -4.05 13.39
CA TRP A 125 -1.12 -3.87 12.23
C TRP A 125 -0.82 -4.85 11.10
N PHE A 126 0.43 -5.29 10.96
CA PHE A 126 0.81 -6.28 9.95
C PHE A 126 0.22 -7.64 10.31
N ASP A 127 0.41 -8.11 11.55
CA ASP A 127 -0.13 -9.38 12.00
C ASP A 127 -1.66 -9.40 11.90
N LYS A 128 -2.30 -8.31 12.27
CA LYS A 128 -3.76 -8.21 12.30
C LYS A 128 -4.38 -8.21 10.90
N TYR A 129 -3.79 -7.46 9.96
CA TYR A 129 -4.44 -7.18 8.68
C TYR A 129 -3.84 -7.89 7.49
N PHE A 130 -2.55 -8.22 7.51
CA PHE A 130 -1.85 -8.63 6.29
C PHE A 130 -1.14 -9.98 6.37
N LYS A 131 -0.79 -10.47 7.55
CA LYS A 131 0.06 -11.65 7.69
C LYS A 131 -0.49 -12.86 6.96
N GLU A 132 -1.77 -13.17 7.12
CA GLU A 132 -2.39 -14.32 6.48
C GLU A 132 -2.32 -14.21 4.96
N ALA A 133 -2.70 -13.07 4.41
CA ALA A 133 -2.66 -12.84 2.96
C ALA A 133 -1.22 -12.83 2.42
N PHE A 134 -0.28 -12.30 3.20
CA PHE A 134 1.13 -12.27 2.83
C PHE A 134 1.71 -13.68 2.78
N ASP A 135 1.43 -14.50 3.79
CA ASP A 135 1.90 -15.89 3.83
C ASP A 135 1.30 -16.70 2.68
N ALA A 136 0.06 -16.42 2.30
CA ALA A 136 -0.60 -17.11 1.19
C ALA A 136 0.09 -16.91 -0.16
N LEU A 137 0.92 -15.87 -0.30
CA LEU A 137 1.64 -15.62 -1.55
C LEU A 137 2.63 -16.73 -1.90
N VAL A 138 3.10 -17.49 -0.93
CA VAL A 138 4.07 -18.58 -1.14
C VAL A 138 3.45 -19.97 -0.99
N GLU A 139 2.19 -20.06 -0.63
CA GLU A 139 1.48 -21.34 -0.42
C GLU A 139 0.79 -21.82 -1.70
N GLY A 140 0.61 -20.94 -2.65
CA GLY A 140 -0.03 -21.26 -3.91
C GLY A 140 0.93 -21.87 -4.91
#